data_c50b6b72684ae26fa18caa23b73c8a9d
#
_entry.id   c50b6b72684ae26fa18caa23b73c8a9d
#
_cell.length_a   1.000
_cell.length_b   1.000
_cell.length_c   1.000
_cell.angle_alpha   90.00
_cell.angle_beta   90.00
_cell.angle_gamma   90.00
#
_symmetry.space_group_name_H-M   'P 1'
#
loop_
_entity.id
_entity.type
_entity.pdbx_description
1 polymer ?
#
loop_
_entity_poly.entity_id
_entity_poly.type
_entity_poly.pdbx_seq_one_letter_code
_entity_poly.pdbx_strand_id
1 'polypeptide(L)'
;MYTNTAADVAMPLTDLGIDPDKDLADQYDFTKTTASDADGVQRGSTWQCCPGLLVYRRDIAKDVFGTDDPEEVGKKMKDWDTAKATAEELKAKGYYTFASYADTFRLYGNSISQPWVEDGATTVNVDQQVMNWIKDSKEWLDAGYLNKTVKGQWNDDWNKAM
;
A
#
# COMPACT_ATOMS: atom_id res chain seq x y z
N MET A 1 -0.24 0.65 14.45
CA MET A 1 -1.49 1.34 14.81
C MET A 1 -2.30 0.58 15.86
N TYR A 2 -2.33 -0.75 15.83
CA TYR A 2 -3.06 -1.55 16.82
C TYR A 2 -2.21 -2.09 17.96
N THR A 3 -0.89 -1.98 17.86
CA THR A 3 0.05 -2.56 18.84
C THR A 3 -0.05 -1.95 20.23
N ASN A 4 -0.23 -0.61 20.32
CA ASN A 4 -0.31 0.06 21.61
C ASN A 4 -1.65 -0.15 22.33
N THR A 5 -2.72 -0.47 21.60
CA THR A 5 -4.06 -0.75 22.15
C THR A 5 -4.35 -2.25 22.27
N ALA A 6 -3.47 -3.09 21.70
CA ALA A 6 -3.67 -4.55 21.74
C ALA A 6 -3.69 -5.11 23.18
N ALA A 7 -2.91 -4.53 24.09
CA ALA A 7 -2.87 -4.94 25.48
C ALA A 7 -4.21 -4.81 26.21
N ASP A 8 -5.04 -3.84 25.80
CA ASP A 8 -6.33 -3.56 26.44
C ASP A 8 -7.47 -4.46 25.91
N VAL A 9 -7.30 -5.06 24.73
CA VAL A 9 -8.38 -5.81 24.06
C VAL A 9 -8.02 -7.25 23.71
N ALA A 10 -6.74 -7.58 23.59
CA ALA A 10 -6.26 -8.90 23.20
C ALA A 10 -5.41 -9.52 24.32
N MET A 11 -5.76 -10.75 24.74
CA MET A 11 -4.96 -11.48 25.72
C MET A 11 -3.66 -12.00 25.09
N PRO A 12 -2.60 -12.22 25.89
CA PRO A 12 -1.38 -12.87 25.45
C PRO A 12 -1.66 -14.24 24.80
N LEU A 13 -0.93 -14.60 23.76
CA LEU A 13 -1.05 -15.93 23.14
C LEU A 13 -0.67 -17.04 24.13
N THR A 14 0.25 -16.78 25.06
CA THR A 14 0.64 -17.71 26.11
C THR A 14 -0.53 -18.10 27.03
N ASP A 15 -1.47 -17.19 27.29
CA ASP A 15 -2.66 -17.47 28.10
C ASP A 15 -3.65 -18.40 27.37
N LEU A 16 -3.51 -18.51 26.05
CA LEU A 16 -4.22 -19.45 25.18
C LEU A 16 -3.49 -20.79 25.01
N GLY A 17 -2.34 -20.97 25.67
CA GLY A 17 -1.50 -22.15 25.56
C GLY A 17 -0.66 -22.21 24.27
N ILE A 18 -0.51 -21.08 23.59
CA ILE A 18 0.35 -20.95 22.39
C ILE A 18 1.70 -20.42 22.84
N ASP A 19 2.77 -21.15 22.49
CA ASP A 19 4.16 -20.72 22.71
C ASP A 19 4.65 -19.98 21.45
N PRO A 20 4.78 -18.63 21.48
CA PRO A 20 5.18 -17.87 20.30
C PRO A 20 6.56 -18.25 19.76
N ASP A 21 7.50 -18.61 20.60
CA ASP A 21 8.86 -18.96 20.18
C ASP A 21 8.89 -20.31 19.45
N LYS A 22 8.02 -21.22 19.81
CA LYS A 22 7.90 -22.54 19.21
C LYS A 22 6.88 -22.58 18.09
N ASP A 23 5.65 -22.14 18.37
CA ASP A 23 4.51 -22.32 17.47
C ASP A 23 4.51 -21.30 16.33
N LEU A 24 5.20 -20.15 16.49
CA LEU A 24 5.37 -19.12 15.46
C LEU A 24 6.83 -19.00 14.98
N ALA A 25 7.67 -20.02 15.21
CA ALA A 25 9.10 -19.99 14.85
C ALA A 25 9.34 -19.72 13.37
N ASP A 26 8.50 -20.26 12.50
CA ASP A 26 8.61 -20.13 11.04
C ASP A 26 7.98 -18.84 10.47
N GLN A 27 7.39 -17.98 11.31
CA GLN A 27 6.86 -16.70 10.86
C GLN A 27 7.95 -15.66 10.67
N TYR A 28 7.76 -14.76 9.71
CA TYR A 28 8.64 -13.62 9.52
C TYR A 28 8.63 -12.69 10.74
N ASP A 29 9.78 -12.20 11.15
CA ASP A 29 9.92 -11.37 12.35
C ASP A 29 9.05 -10.12 12.34
N PHE A 30 8.90 -9.46 11.18
CA PHE A 30 8.04 -8.28 11.06
C PHE A 30 6.57 -8.58 11.37
N THR A 31 6.09 -9.79 11.08
CA THR A 31 4.69 -10.20 11.36
C THR A 31 4.49 -10.43 12.85
N LYS A 32 5.50 -10.99 13.53
CA LYS A 32 5.50 -11.14 15.00
C LYS A 32 5.55 -9.78 15.67
N THR A 33 6.46 -8.90 15.27
CA THR A 33 6.57 -7.54 15.81
C THR A 33 5.28 -6.73 15.65
N THR A 34 4.61 -6.83 14.48
CA THR A 34 3.34 -6.12 14.23
C THR A 34 2.21 -6.60 15.14
N ALA A 35 2.26 -7.85 15.60
CA ALA A 35 1.24 -8.48 16.43
C ALA A 35 1.61 -8.52 17.93
N SER A 36 2.71 -7.87 18.30
CA SER A 36 3.15 -7.70 19.70
C SER A 36 2.72 -6.32 20.23
N ASP A 37 2.53 -6.22 21.53
CA ASP A 37 2.33 -4.94 22.20
C ASP A 37 3.66 -4.17 22.42
N ALA A 38 3.59 -3.02 23.12
CA ALA A 38 4.75 -2.19 23.40
C ALA A 38 5.79 -2.87 24.30
N ASP A 39 5.38 -3.83 25.11
CA ASP A 39 6.26 -4.62 25.99
C ASP A 39 6.80 -5.87 25.29
N GLY A 40 6.50 -6.06 24.02
CA GLY A 40 6.92 -7.21 23.22
C GLY A 40 6.11 -8.47 23.44
N VAL A 41 5.00 -8.39 24.17
CA VAL A 41 4.13 -9.56 24.42
C VAL A 41 3.32 -9.87 23.16
N GLN A 42 3.46 -11.09 22.66
CA GLN A 42 2.75 -11.54 21.46
C GLN A 42 1.25 -11.72 21.76
N ARG A 43 0.42 -10.92 21.10
CA ARG A 43 -1.04 -10.89 21.30
C ARG A 43 -1.84 -11.32 20.09
N GLY A 44 -1.17 -11.61 19.01
CA GLY A 44 -1.80 -12.06 17.77
C GLY A 44 -0.83 -12.78 16.86
N SER A 45 -1.37 -13.36 15.81
CA SER A 45 -0.62 -14.00 14.74
C SER A 45 -1.24 -13.64 13.40
N THR A 46 -0.47 -13.68 12.35
CA THR A 46 -0.96 -13.49 10.99
C THR A 46 -0.85 -14.77 10.19
N TRP A 47 -1.82 -14.98 9.31
CA TRP A 47 -1.82 -16.06 8.32
C TRP A 47 -1.46 -15.56 6.91
N GLN A 48 -1.24 -14.25 6.77
CA GLN A 48 -0.93 -13.59 5.50
C GLN A 48 0.32 -12.74 5.60
N CYS A 49 1.07 -12.73 4.48
CA CYS A 49 2.10 -11.76 4.19
C CYS A 49 1.74 -11.10 2.86
N CYS A 50 1.43 -9.80 2.88
CA CYS A 50 1.00 -9.06 1.70
C CYS A 50 2.12 -8.09 1.27
N PRO A 51 3.07 -8.54 0.42
CA PRO A 51 4.12 -7.66 -0.09
C PRO A 51 3.53 -6.60 -1.03
N GLY A 52 4.18 -5.43 -1.07
CA GLY A 52 3.88 -4.43 -2.09
C GLY A 52 4.39 -4.88 -3.45
N LEU A 53 3.51 -4.92 -4.44
CA LEU A 53 3.83 -5.31 -5.81
C LEU A 53 3.19 -4.33 -6.80
N LEU A 54 3.86 -4.10 -7.92
CA LEU A 54 3.25 -3.50 -9.09
C LEU A 54 2.68 -4.62 -9.98
N VAL A 55 1.35 -4.63 -10.12
CA VAL A 55 0.65 -5.52 -11.03
C VAL A 55 0.24 -4.74 -12.27
N TYR A 56 0.45 -5.28 -13.45
CA TYR A 56 0.13 -4.61 -14.71
C TYR A 56 -0.56 -5.54 -15.70
N ARG A 57 -1.32 -4.96 -16.60
CA ARG A 57 -1.94 -5.62 -17.74
C ARG A 57 -0.89 -5.86 -18.83
N ARG A 58 -0.57 -7.12 -19.08
CA ARG A 58 0.45 -7.50 -20.09
C ARG A 58 0.04 -7.15 -21.50
N ASP A 59 -1.24 -7.25 -21.83
CA ASP A 59 -1.80 -6.87 -23.14
C ASP A 59 -1.65 -5.35 -23.39
N ILE A 60 -1.95 -4.51 -22.39
CA ILE A 60 -1.77 -3.07 -22.46
C ILE A 60 -0.28 -2.71 -22.57
N ALA A 61 0.58 -3.33 -21.75
CA ALA A 61 2.02 -3.10 -21.83
C ALA A 61 2.57 -3.41 -23.24
N LYS A 62 2.13 -4.50 -23.83
CA LYS A 62 2.52 -4.88 -25.19
C LYS A 62 2.02 -3.90 -26.26
N ASP A 63 0.78 -3.40 -26.14
CA ASP A 63 0.23 -2.41 -27.07
C ASP A 63 0.94 -1.06 -26.97
N VAL A 64 1.24 -0.61 -25.74
CA VAL A 64 1.79 0.74 -25.50
C VAL A 64 3.31 0.76 -25.61
N PHE A 65 3.99 -0.23 -25.04
CA PHE A 65 5.46 -0.25 -24.93
C PHE A 65 6.14 -1.19 -25.91
N GLY A 66 5.37 -2.01 -26.64
CA GLY A 66 5.89 -3.05 -27.54
C GLY A 66 6.46 -4.27 -26.81
N THR A 67 6.41 -4.30 -25.50
CA THR A 67 6.90 -5.39 -24.65
C THR A 67 5.98 -5.62 -23.45
N ASP A 68 5.92 -6.87 -23.02
CA ASP A 68 5.24 -7.28 -21.78
C ASP A 68 6.22 -7.93 -20.78
N ASP A 69 7.53 -7.72 -21.00
CA ASP A 69 8.57 -8.19 -20.11
C ASP A 69 8.56 -7.42 -18.78
N PRO A 70 8.52 -8.12 -17.61
CA PRO A 70 8.42 -7.46 -16.31
C PRO A 70 9.59 -6.52 -15.99
N GLU A 71 10.80 -6.84 -16.42
CA GLU A 71 11.96 -6.00 -16.15
C GLU A 71 11.89 -4.70 -16.95
N GLU A 72 11.49 -4.78 -18.22
CA GLU A 72 11.34 -3.60 -19.08
C GLU A 72 10.18 -2.71 -18.62
N VAL A 73 9.05 -3.29 -18.23
CA VAL A 73 7.92 -2.54 -17.66
C VAL A 73 8.30 -1.95 -16.29
N GLY A 74 9.05 -2.68 -15.46
CA GLY A 74 9.55 -2.18 -14.18
C GLY A 74 10.43 -0.93 -14.33
N LYS A 75 11.26 -0.83 -15.36
CA LYS A 75 12.08 0.36 -15.65
C LYS A 75 11.23 1.61 -15.92
N LYS A 76 10.04 1.45 -16.50
CA LYS A 76 9.11 2.54 -16.79
C LYS A 76 8.38 3.06 -15.54
N MET A 77 8.42 2.31 -14.44
CA MET A 77 7.72 2.62 -13.19
C MET A 77 8.68 2.71 -12.00
N LYS A 78 9.98 2.88 -12.23
CA LYS A 78 11.02 2.83 -11.18
C LYS A 78 11.00 4.04 -10.23
N ASP A 79 10.51 5.19 -10.69
CA ASP A 79 10.39 6.43 -9.95
C ASP A 79 9.22 7.27 -10.49
N TRP A 80 8.88 8.37 -9.78
CA TRP A 80 7.73 9.20 -10.16
C TRP A 80 7.89 9.93 -11.50
N ASP A 81 9.10 10.30 -11.88
CA ASP A 81 9.35 10.98 -13.15
C ASP A 81 9.15 10.03 -14.33
N THR A 82 9.70 8.82 -14.24
CA THR A 82 9.48 7.78 -15.25
C THR A 82 8.03 7.30 -15.28
N ALA A 83 7.37 7.18 -14.14
CA ALA A 83 5.96 6.83 -14.05
C ALA A 83 5.06 7.88 -14.70
N LYS A 84 5.40 9.17 -14.56
CA LYS A 84 4.67 10.27 -15.23
C LYS A 84 4.83 10.22 -16.75
N ALA A 85 6.04 10.03 -17.25
CA ALA A 85 6.28 9.85 -18.67
C ALA A 85 5.51 8.62 -19.22
N THR A 86 5.50 7.53 -18.48
CA THR A 86 4.72 6.32 -18.80
C THR A 86 3.21 6.58 -18.81
N ALA A 87 2.72 7.40 -17.88
CA ALA A 87 1.31 7.81 -17.83
C ALA A 87 0.90 8.62 -19.08
N GLU A 88 1.79 9.44 -19.62
CA GLU A 88 1.57 10.16 -20.89
C GLU A 88 1.49 9.20 -22.09
N GLU A 89 2.37 8.19 -22.15
CA GLU A 89 2.32 7.14 -23.18
C GLU A 89 1.01 6.35 -23.13
N LEU A 90 0.60 5.93 -21.94
CA LEU A 90 -0.66 5.20 -21.70
C LEU A 90 -1.87 6.04 -22.09
N LYS A 91 -1.94 7.29 -21.64
CA LYS A 91 -3.02 8.21 -21.97
C LYS A 91 -3.15 8.47 -23.46
N ALA A 92 -2.04 8.59 -24.19
CA ALA A 92 -2.03 8.77 -25.64
C ALA A 92 -2.69 7.60 -26.38
N LYS A 93 -2.73 6.42 -25.79
CA LYS A 93 -3.41 5.22 -26.26
C LYS A 93 -4.82 5.02 -25.67
N GLY A 94 -5.28 5.91 -24.78
CA GLY A 94 -6.60 5.85 -24.16
C GLY A 94 -6.66 5.00 -22.89
N TYR A 95 -5.52 4.66 -22.29
CA TYR A 95 -5.44 3.91 -21.05
C TYR A 95 -5.19 4.81 -19.85
N TYR A 96 -5.60 4.35 -18.66
CA TYR A 96 -5.23 4.94 -17.37
C TYR A 96 -4.02 4.20 -16.80
N THR A 97 -3.22 4.91 -16.00
CA THR A 97 -2.05 4.32 -15.32
C THR A 97 -2.48 3.49 -14.12
N PHE A 98 -3.46 3.99 -13.35
CA PHE A 98 -4.05 3.29 -12.21
C PHE A 98 -5.57 3.34 -12.29
N ALA A 99 -6.22 2.31 -11.74
CA ALA A 99 -7.67 2.23 -11.72
C ALA A 99 -8.30 3.32 -10.85
N SER A 100 -7.63 3.75 -9.77
CA SER A 100 -8.06 4.86 -8.93
C SER A 100 -6.88 5.58 -8.27
N TYR A 101 -7.12 6.77 -7.71
CA TYR A 101 -6.13 7.48 -6.89
C TYR A 101 -5.77 6.70 -5.60
N ALA A 102 -6.65 5.85 -5.11
CA ALA A 102 -6.42 5.06 -3.91
C ALA A 102 -5.31 4.01 -4.09
N ASP A 103 -5.05 3.57 -5.34
CA ASP A 103 -4.01 2.58 -5.64
C ASP A 103 -2.60 3.07 -5.32
N THR A 104 -2.38 4.38 -5.37
CA THR A 104 -1.08 4.99 -5.08
C THR A 104 -0.83 5.26 -3.60
N PHE A 105 -1.87 5.24 -2.74
CA PHE A 105 -1.73 5.62 -1.33
C PHE A 105 -0.66 4.83 -0.58
N ARG A 106 -0.56 3.52 -0.84
CA ARG A 106 0.40 2.66 -0.15
C ARG A 106 1.86 3.04 -0.41
N LEU A 107 2.16 3.59 -1.58
CA LEU A 107 3.51 4.05 -1.93
C LEU A 107 3.95 5.21 -1.04
N TYR A 108 3.04 6.13 -0.72
CA TYR A 108 3.28 7.24 0.20
C TYR A 108 3.11 6.80 1.65
N GLY A 109 2.05 6.05 1.95
CA GLY A 109 1.71 5.62 3.30
C GLY A 109 2.79 4.78 3.97
N ASN A 110 3.53 3.96 3.22
CA ASN A 110 4.65 3.19 3.75
C ASN A 110 5.90 4.04 4.05
N SER A 111 5.94 5.29 3.59
CA SER A 111 7.01 6.26 3.85
C SER A 111 6.65 7.29 4.93
N ILE A 112 5.51 7.14 5.59
CA ILE A 112 5.11 7.97 6.74
C ILE A 112 6.10 7.71 7.88
N SER A 113 6.68 8.79 8.40
CA SER A 113 7.72 8.74 9.43
C SER A 113 7.20 9.07 10.84
N GLN A 114 6.00 9.62 10.95
CA GLN A 114 5.42 10.05 12.21
C GLN A 114 4.03 9.44 12.43
N PRO A 115 3.67 9.13 13.68
CA PRO A 115 2.35 8.62 13.99
C PRO A 115 1.27 9.70 13.73
N TRP A 116 0.06 9.27 13.38
CA TRP A 116 -1.09 10.16 13.22
C TRP A 116 -1.44 10.94 14.49
N VAL A 117 -1.20 10.32 15.65
CA VAL A 117 -1.37 10.92 16.97
C VAL A 117 -0.19 10.45 17.81
N GLU A 118 0.56 11.37 18.40
CA GLU A 118 1.62 11.08 19.36
C GLU A 118 1.03 10.69 20.72
N ASP A 119 1.77 9.91 21.49
CA ASP A 119 1.33 9.49 22.81
C ASP A 119 1.00 10.70 23.69
N GLY A 120 -0.21 10.71 24.24
CA GLY A 120 -0.74 11.79 25.06
C GLY A 120 -1.20 13.03 24.30
N ALA A 121 -1.08 13.07 22.98
CA ALA A 121 -1.58 14.18 22.16
C ALA A 121 -3.07 14.02 21.84
N THR A 122 -3.75 15.16 21.68
CA THR A 122 -5.16 15.25 21.26
C THR A 122 -5.31 15.78 19.83
N THR A 123 -4.19 16.12 19.18
CA THR A 123 -4.16 16.67 17.82
C THR A 123 -3.67 15.64 16.82
N VAL A 124 -4.29 15.65 15.65
CA VAL A 124 -3.88 14.79 14.53
C VAL A 124 -2.64 15.38 13.86
N ASN A 125 -1.62 14.57 13.70
CA ASN A 125 -0.43 14.90 12.94
C ASN A 125 -0.58 14.39 11.50
N VAL A 126 -0.56 15.29 10.53
CA VAL A 126 -0.65 14.93 9.11
C VAL A 126 0.76 14.95 8.52
N ASP A 127 1.32 13.77 8.31
CA ASP A 127 2.65 13.62 7.71
C ASP A 127 2.70 14.24 6.31
N GLN A 128 3.86 14.79 5.94
CA GLN A 128 4.08 15.41 4.63
C GLN A 128 3.83 14.42 3.47
N GLN A 129 4.06 13.13 3.67
CA GLN A 129 3.78 12.11 2.64
C GLN A 129 2.29 12.01 2.29
N VAL A 130 1.41 12.22 3.27
CA VAL A 130 -0.04 12.28 3.02
C VAL A 130 -0.39 13.50 2.17
N MET A 131 0.22 14.65 2.48
CA MET A 131 0.01 15.87 1.69
C MET A 131 0.56 15.74 0.27
N ASN A 132 1.71 15.09 0.10
CA ASN A 132 2.28 14.78 -1.21
C ASN A 132 1.33 13.88 -2.01
N TRP A 133 0.82 12.82 -1.40
CA TRP A 133 -0.15 11.94 -2.05
C TRP A 133 -1.41 12.69 -2.52
N ILE A 134 -1.97 13.58 -1.70
CA ILE A 134 -3.15 14.38 -2.06
C ILE A 134 -2.84 15.28 -3.27
N LYS A 135 -1.72 15.98 -3.22
CA LYS A 135 -1.28 16.88 -4.29
C LYS A 135 -1.07 16.12 -5.60
N ASP A 136 -0.29 15.05 -5.56
CA ASP A 136 0.07 14.27 -6.75
C ASP A 136 -1.14 13.53 -7.31
N SER A 137 -2.02 13.00 -6.46
CA SER A 137 -3.28 12.38 -6.89
C SER A 137 -4.18 13.39 -7.62
N LYS A 138 -4.26 14.63 -7.12
CA LYS A 138 -5.01 15.69 -7.79
C LYS A 138 -4.39 16.03 -9.15
N GLU A 139 -3.08 16.21 -9.22
CA GLU A 139 -2.36 16.50 -10.46
C GLU A 139 -2.60 15.39 -11.50
N TRP A 140 -2.48 14.13 -11.10
CA TRP A 140 -2.68 12.99 -12.00
C TRP A 140 -4.14 12.83 -12.46
N LEU A 141 -5.11 13.14 -11.59
CA LEU A 141 -6.53 13.17 -11.96
C LEU A 141 -6.81 14.28 -12.97
N ASP A 142 -6.28 15.48 -12.75
CA ASP A 142 -6.47 16.63 -13.64
C ASP A 142 -5.78 16.40 -15.00
N ALA A 143 -4.61 15.75 -14.97
CA ALA A 143 -3.91 15.35 -16.19
C ALA A 143 -4.60 14.20 -16.95
N GLY A 144 -5.54 13.49 -16.31
CA GLY A 144 -6.26 12.36 -16.94
C GLY A 144 -5.47 11.05 -16.97
N TYR A 145 -4.51 10.88 -16.06
CA TYR A 145 -3.73 9.65 -15.92
C TYR A 145 -4.43 8.60 -15.04
N LEU A 146 -5.37 9.04 -14.20
CA LEU A 146 -6.17 8.19 -13.31
C LEU A 146 -7.64 8.19 -13.75
N ASN A 147 -8.33 7.07 -13.48
CA ASN A 147 -9.74 6.99 -13.76
C ASN A 147 -10.56 7.80 -12.73
N LYS A 148 -11.22 8.86 -13.18
CA LYS A 148 -12.02 9.77 -12.35
C LYS A 148 -13.32 9.15 -11.82
N THR A 149 -13.80 8.09 -12.45
CA THR A 149 -15.08 7.46 -12.10
C THR A 149 -14.95 6.45 -10.96
N VAL A 150 -13.75 5.90 -10.76
CA VAL A 150 -13.47 4.92 -9.72
C VAL A 150 -12.98 5.65 -8.47
N LYS A 151 -13.80 5.64 -7.41
CA LYS A 151 -13.57 6.42 -6.19
C LYS A 151 -12.96 5.64 -5.03
N GLY A 152 -12.51 4.42 -5.28
CA GLY A 152 -11.93 3.57 -4.22
C GLY A 152 -11.49 2.24 -4.78
N GLN A 153 -11.01 1.38 -3.89
CA GLN A 153 -10.55 0.02 -4.20
C GLN A 153 -11.57 -1.01 -3.72
N TRP A 154 -11.43 -2.25 -4.19
CA TRP A 154 -12.17 -3.43 -3.72
C TRP A 154 -13.69 -3.36 -3.92
N ASN A 155 -14.12 -2.71 -5.00
CA ASN A 155 -15.51 -2.68 -5.45
C ASN A 155 -15.61 -3.04 -6.94
N ASP A 156 -16.84 -3.22 -7.43
CA ASP A 156 -17.10 -3.66 -8.81
C ASP A 156 -16.52 -2.70 -9.87
N ASP A 157 -16.58 -1.40 -9.63
CA ASP A 157 -16.07 -0.41 -10.58
C ASP A 157 -14.53 -0.46 -10.65
N TRP A 158 -13.86 -0.66 -9.52
CA TRP A 158 -12.43 -0.85 -9.47
C TRP A 158 -12.00 -2.16 -10.14
N ASN A 159 -12.71 -3.26 -9.85
CA ASN A 159 -12.44 -4.56 -10.50
C ASN A 159 -12.60 -4.52 -12.03
N LYS A 160 -13.57 -3.72 -12.53
CA LYS A 160 -13.76 -3.54 -13.99
C LYS A 160 -12.72 -2.61 -14.63
N ALA A 161 -12.10 -1.74 -13.83
CA ALA A 161 -11.11 -0.77 -14.31
C ALA A 161 -9.68 -1.36 -14.37
N MET A 162 -9.45 -2.49 -13.71
CA MET A 162 -8.19 -3.24 -13.74
C MET A 162 -8.12 -4.17 -14.95
#